data_bc9ea31fb9d0bf908a0499ea7c7d1fa5
#
_entry.id   bc9ea31fb9d0bf908a0499ea7c7d1fa5
#
_cell.length_a   1.000
_cell.length_b   1.000
_cell.length_c   1.000
_cell.angle_alpha   90.00
_cell.angle_beta   90.00
_cell.angle_gamma   90.00
#
_symmetry.space_group_name_H-M   'P 1'
#
loop_
_entity.id
_entity.type
_entity.pdbx_description
1 polymer ?
#
loop_
_entity_poly.entity_id
_entity_poly.type
_entity_poly.pdbx_seq_one_letter_code
_entity_poly.pdbx_strand_id
1 'polypeptide(L)'
;MRTLTRAVGSRDTGGEPLPSVFRTFETNKIIIRRAEVSMIAGTPGAGKSTLALAFALRCKVPTLYVSADTNAHTMAMRLLSMITGKSQSETEQMLIDDVENSRKIINENSNHVFWSFESAPSLADIDLEVSAFEELWGCPPELIIVDNLMDVANDSGEEFSAMRATMKELKYLARDTNAAVLVLHHTKESYSGNPCQPRSALQGMVAQLPALICTVGSNAAGYIAVAPVKNRYGKADPTGETAFWLHFNPEIMEVSDIPERT
;
A
#
# COMPACT_ATOMS: atom_id res chain seq x y z
N MET A 1 19.82 12.52 23.94
CA MET A 1 19.68 11.10 24.41
C MET A 1 18.34 11.00 25.16
N ARG A 2 17.41 10.17 24.67
CA ARG A 2 16.11 9.93 25.35
C ARG A 2 16.22 8.62 26.12
N THR A 3 15.84 8.60 27.37
CA THR A 3 15.77 7.35 28.16
C THR A 3 14.47 6.62 27.86
N LEU A 4 14.45 5.27 27.95
CA LEU A 4 13.24 4.46 27.74
C LEU A 4 12.08 4.93 28.63
N THR A 5 12.37 5.40 29.85
CA THR A 5 11.37 5.93 30.78
C THR A 5 10.66 7.20 30.26
N ARG A 6 11.37 8.04 29.48
CA ARG A 6 10.76 9.22 28.85
C ARG A 6 9.97 8.90 27.60
N ALA A 7 10.17 7.71 27.03
CA ALA A 7 9.39 7.23 25.89
C ALA A 7 8.02 6.68 26.31
N VAL A 8 7.87 6.31 27.60
CA VAL A 8 6.60 5.84 28.14
C VAL A 8 5.62 7.02 28.24
N GLY A 9 4.53 6.96 27.49
CA GLY A 9 3.50 8.02 27.46
C GLY A 9 3.80 9.20 26.54
N SER A 10 4.96 9.23 25.84
CA SER A 10 5.19 10.21 24.79
C SER A 10 4.51 9.76 23.50
N ARG A 11 3.71 10.66 22.92
CA ARG A 11 3.08 10.43 21.59
C ARG A 11 4.09 10.43 20.44
N ASP A 12 5.33 10.84 20.68
CA ASP A 12 6.44 10.82 19.73
C ASP A 12 7.06 9.43 19.50
N THR A 13 6.57 8.40 20.18
CA THR A 13 7.01 7.03 19.93
C THR A 13 6.25 6.50 18.75
N GLY A 14 6.82 6.56 17.56
CA GLY A 14 6.27 5.97 16.36
C GLY A 14 5.75 4.54 16.60
N GLY A 15 4.71 4.16 15.86
CA GLY A 15 4.13 2.83 16.00
C GLY A 15 2.66 2.81 16.40
N GLU A 16 1.98 3.93 16.50
CA GLU A 16 0.52 3.93 16.58
C GLU A 16 -0.07 3.27 15.32
N PRO A 17 -1.01 2.32 15.49
CA PRO A 17 -1.65 1.68 14.35
C PRO A 17 -2.49 2.67 13.56
N LEU A 18 -2.49 2.54 12.23
CA LEU A 18 -3.54 3.13 11.40
C LEU A 18 -4.86 2.37 11.62
N PRO A 19 -6.02 2.99 11.33
CA PRO A 19 -7.29 2.30 11.34
C PRO A 19 -7.26 1.04 10.47
N SER A 20 -7.74 -0.08 10.99
CA SER A 20 -7.85 -1.31 10.22
C SER A 20 -9.01 -1.20 9.22
N VAL A 21 -8.76 -1.62 7.98
CA VAL A 21 -9.77 -1.58 6.90
C VAL A 21 -10.39 -2.94 6.62
N PHE A 22 -9.77 -4.01 7.16
CA PHE A 22 -10.25 -5.38 7.08
C PHE A 22 -10.22 -6.04 8.45
N ARG A 23 -11.35 -6.65 8.84
CA ARG A 23 -11.43 -7.45 10.07
C ARG A 23 -10.41 -8.59 10.06
N THR A 24 -10.19 -9.21 8.91
CA THR A 24 -9.16 -10.23 8.70
C THR A 24 -7.78 -9.73 9.12
N PHE A 25 -7.43 -8.48 8.79
CA PHE A 25 -6.14 -7.89 9.17
C PHE A 25 -6.05 -7.64 10.68
N GLU A 26 -7.10 -7.10 11.27
CA GLU A 26 -7.17 -6.82 12.70
C GLU A 26 -7.03 -8.10 13.53
N THR A 27 -7.83 -9.13 13.20
CA THR A 27 -7.82 -10.43 13.88
C THR A 27 -6.45 -11.10 13.83
N ASN A 28 -5.74 -10.97 12.69
CA ASN A 28 -4.45 -11.62 12.47
C ASN A 28 -3.26 -10.71 12.74
N LYS A 29 -3.49 -9.53 13.35
CA LYS A 29 -2.45 -8.56 13.73
C LYS A 29 -1.59 -8.11 12.54
N ILE A 30 -2.21 -8.00 11.36
CA ILE A 30 -1.62 -7.38 10.18
C ILE A 30 -1.90 -5.88 10.30
N ILE A 31 -0.98 -5.15 10.95
CA ILE A 31 -1.21 -3.77 11.35
C ILE A 31 -0.18 -2.86 10.71
N ILE A 32 -0.62 -1.92 9.90
CA ILE A 32 0.21 -0.83 9.37
C ILE A 32 0.33 0.23 10.45
N ARG A 33 1.55 0.70 10.70
CA ARG A 33 1.86 1.60 11.81
C ARG A 33 2.55 2.86 11.35
N ARG A 34 2.26 3.98 12.01
CA ARG A 34 2.93 5.26 11.84
C ARG A 34 4.43 5.13 12.16
N ALA A 35 5.25 5.99 11.55
CA ALA A 35 6.71 6.01 11.67
C ALA A 35 7.40 4.69 11.29
N GLU A 36 6.71 3.81 10.57
CA GLU A 36 7.24 2.54 10.10
C GLU A 36 6.93 2.29 8.63
N VAL A 37 7.80 1.48 7.98
CA VAL A 37 7.57 1.00 6.63
C VAL A 37 6.93 -0.38 6.69
N SER A 38 5.83 -0.52 5.96
CA SER A 38 5.16 -1.79 5.64
C SER A 38 5.28 -2.08 4.15
N MET A 39 5.25 -3.34 3.76
CA MET A 39 5.37 -3.75 2.37
C MET A 39 4.28 -4.76 1.99
N ILE A 40 3.66 -4.55 0.84
CA ILE A 40 2.83 -5.55 0.15
C ILE A 40 3.60 -5.99 -1.09
N ALA A 41 3.93 -7.27 -1.19
CA ALA A 41 4.69 -7.81 -2.29
C ALA A 41 3.97 -8.99 -2.96
N GLY A 42 4.19 -9.15 -4.26
CA GLY A 42 3.58 -10.24 -5.02
C GLY A 42 3.94 -10.18 -6.49
N THR A 43 3.57 -11.20 -7.24
CA THR A 43 3.77 -11.25 -8.69
C THR A 43 2.92 -10.17 -9.40
N PRO A 44 3.21 -9.81 -10.65
CA PRO A 44 2.32 -8.99 -11.46
C PRO A 44 0.90 -9.59 -11.49
N GLY A 45 -0.12 -8.74 -11.39
CA GLY A 45 -1.53 -9.18 -11.37
C GLY A 45 -2.02 -9.80 -10.04
N ALA A 46 -1.19 -9.92 -9.02
CA ALA A 46 -1.56 -10.52 -7.73
C ALA A 46 -2.58 -9.70 -6.89
N GLY A 47 -2.97 -8.49 -7.34
CA GLY A 47 -3.92 -7.63 -6.64
C GLY A 47 -3.30 -6.64 -5.65
N LYS A 48 -1.98 -6.41 -5.69
CA LYS A 48 -1.27 -5.48 -4.80
C LYS A 48 -1.87 -4.07 -4.81
N SER A 49 -1.96 -3.46 -5.99
CA SER A 49 -2.47 -2.08 -6.14
C SER A 49 -3.94 -1.99 -5.77
N THR A 50 -4.76 -3.02 -6.06
CA THR A 50 -6.17 -3.06 -5.62
C THR A 50 -6.28 -3.07 -4.10
N LEU A 51 -5.46 -3.88 -3.43
CA LEU A 51 -5.43 -3.94 -1.96
C LEU A 51 -4.96 -2.61 -1.34
N ALA A 52 -3.92 -1.99 -1.91
CA ALA A 52 -3.41 -0.69 -1.46
C ALA A 52 -4.43 0.43 -1.68
N LEU A 53 -5.12 0.42 -2.82
CA LEU A 53 -6.19 1.37 -3.15
C LEU A 53 -7.37 1.23 -2.18
N ALA A 54 -7.81 -0.01 -1.90
CA ALA A 54 -8.84 -0.26 -0.90
C ALA A 54 -8.42 0.24 0.49
N PHE A 55 -7.13 0.10 0.83
CA PHE A 55 -6.59 0.61 2.07
C PHE A 55 -6.62 2.14 2.10
N ALA A 56 -6.13 2.82 1.06
CA ALA A 56 -6.14 4.27 0.94
C ALA A 56 -7.55 4.85 1.10
N LEU A 57 -8.53 4.28 0.40
CA LEU A 57 -9.91 4.78 0.43
C LEU A 57 -10.63 4.56 1.77
N ARG A 58 -10.39 3.42 2.43
CA ARG A 58 -11.15 3.01 3.62
C ARG A 58 -10.51 3.42 4.93
N CYS A 59 -9.19 3.63 4.94
CA CYS A 59 -8.47 4.06 6.13
C CYS A 59 -8.88 5.46 6.60
N LYS A 60 -9.35 6.32 5.67
CA LYS A 60 -9.87 7.67 5.93
C LYS A 60 -8.89 8.59 6.69
N VAL A 61 -7.60 8.39 6.51
CA VAL A 61 -6.56 9.29 7.01
C VAL A 61 -5.97 10.10 5.87
N PRO A 62 -5.40 11.30 6.14
CA PRO A 62 -4.66 12.07 5.13
C PRO A 62 -3.60 11.22 4.45
N THR A 63 -3.75 10.96 3.16
CA THR A 63 -2.94 9.99 2.40
C THR A 63 -2.29 10.63 1.19
N LEU A 64 -0.97 10.46 1.03
CA LEU A 64 -0.25 10.70 -0.21
C LEU A 64 -0.09 9.37 -0.94
N TYR A 65 -0.62 9.27 -2.16
CA TYR A 65 -0.49 8.08 -3.01
C TYR A 65 0.40 8.42 -4.22
N VAL A 66 1.62 7.89 -4.22
CA VAL A 66 2.57 8.00 -5.34
C VAL A 66 2.37 6.79 -6.25
N SER A 67 1.76 7.01 -7.41
CA SER A 67 1.42 6.00 -8.41
C SER A 67 2.37 6.10 -9.60
N ALA A 68 3.51 5.42 -9.54
CA ALA A 68 4.51 5.45 -10.62
C ALA A 68 4.14 4.50 -11.78
N ASP A 69 3.45 3.41 -11.49
CA ASP A 69 3.09 2.36 -12.46
C ASP A 69 1.75 2.62 -13.19
N THR A 70 0.89 3.47 -12.64
CA THR A 70 -0.47 3.68 -13.16
C THR A 70 -0.76 5.16 -13.36
N ASN A 71 -1.21 5.56 -14.54
CA ASN A 71 -1.59 6.93 -14.86
C ASN A 71 -2.92 7.36 -14.22
N ALA A 72 -3.15 8.69 -14.19
CA ALA A 72 -4.33 9.30 -13.55
C ALA A 72 -5.67 8.79 -14.10
N HIS A 73 -5.79 8.59 -15.43
CA HIS A 73 -7.03 8.12 -16.05
C HIS A 73 -7.38 6.68 -15.59
N THR A 74 -6.42 5.78 -15.65
CA THR A 74 -6.58 4.40 -15.18
C THR A 74 -6.88 4.35 -13.68
N MET A 75 -6.23 5.21 -12.89
CA MET A 75 -6.52 5.30 -11.46
C MET A 75 -7.94 5.80 -11.18
N ALA A 76 -8.41 6.82 -11.90
CA ALA A 76 -9.78 7.33 -11.78
C ALA A 76 -10.82 6.25 -12.15
N MET A 77 -10.58 5.49 -13.22
CA MET A 77 -11.42 4.36 -13.62
C MET A 77 -11.50 3.29 -12.52
N ARG A 78 -10.35 2.89 -11.97
CA ARG A 78 -10.28 1.91 -10.87
C ARG A 78 -10.97 2.39 -9.59
N LEU A 79 -10.79 3.67 -9.25
CA LEU A 79 -11.46 4.32 -8.12
C LEU A 79 -12.98 4.30 -8.29
N LEU A 80 -13.48 4.76 -9.43
CA LEU A 80 -14.92 4.72 -9.70
C LEU A 80 -15.46 3.31 -9.63
N SER A 81 -14.74 2.33 -10.19
CA SER A 81 -15.13 0.92 -10.13
C SER A 81 -15.25 0.43 -8.68
N MET A 82 -14.26 0.70 -7.85
CA MET A 82 -14.25 0.33 -6.43
C MET A 82 -15.36 1.02 -5.62
N ILE A 83 -15.68 2.27 -5.94
CA ILE A 83 -16.69 3.06 -5.22
C ILE A 83 -18.10 2.67 -5.64
N THR A 84 -18.32 2.49 -6.95
CA THR A 84 -19.67 2.29 -7.50
C THR A 84 -20.09 0.83 -7.64
N GLY A 85 -19.14 -0.11 -7.58
CA GLY A 85 -19.36 -1.52 -7.85
C GLY A 85 -19.64 -1.83 -9.33
N LYS A 86 -19.35 -0.88 -10.24
CA LYS A 86 -19.46 -1.08 -11.69
C LYS A 86 -18.15 -1.67 -12.24
N SER A 87 -18.24 -2.35 -13.37
CA SER A 87 -17.07 -2.86 -14.08
C SER A 87 -16.13 -1.72 -14.53
N GLN A 88 -14.87 -2.04 -14.73
CA GLN A 88 -13.91 -1.06 -15.24
C GLN A 88 -14.31 -0.51 -16.61
N SER A 89 -14.94 -1.32 -17.47
CA SER A 89 -15.46 -0.87 -18.77
C SER A 89 -16.60 0.14 -18.62
N GLU A 90 -17.53 -0.09 -17.69
CA GLU A 90 -18.64 0.85 -17.42
C GLU A 90 -18.10 2.17 -16.83
N THR A 91 -17.11 2.11 -15.95
CA THR A 91 -16.54 3.31 -15.34
C THR A 91 -15.65 4.09 -16.31
N GLU A 92 -14.99 3.43 -17.24
CA GLU A 92 -14.30 4.10 -18.36
C GLU A 92 -15.29 4.91 -19.20
N GLN A 93 -16.44 4.32 -19.51
CA GLN A 93 -17.51 5.03 -20.22
C GLN A 93 -18.07 6.21 -19.41
N MET A 94 -18.23 6.03 -18.08
CA MET A 94 -18.68 7.13 -17.19
C MET A 94 -17.70 8.30 -17.17
N LEU A 95 -16.39 8.06 -17.25
CA LEU A 95 -15.36 9.12 -17.30
C LEU A 95 -15.48 9.96 -18.59
N ILE A 96 -16.06 9.40 -19.64
CA ILE A 96 -16.25 10.09 -20.94
C ILE A 96 -17.62 10.78 -20.98
N ASP A 97 -18.68 10.08 -20.64
CA ASP A 97 -20.06 10.51 -20.88
C ASP A 97 -20.63 11.35 -19.71
N ASP A 98 -20.17 11.13 -18.48
CA ASP A 98 -20.70 11.76 -17.27
C ASP A 98 -19.57 12.29 -16.36
N VAL A 99 -18.78 13.21 -16.93
CA VAL A 99 -17.56 13.75 -16.31
C VAL A 99 -17.83 14.41 -14.97
N GLU A 100 -18.89 15.23 -14.87
CA GLU A 100 -19.18 15.99 -13.65
C GLU A 100 -19.62 15.08 -12.49
N ASN A 101 -20.44 14.09 -12.76
CA ASN A 101 -20.83 13.12 -11.73
C ASN A 101 -19.66 12.21 -11.35
N SER A 102 -18.81 11.81 -12.30
CA SER A 102 -17.60 11.05 -12.04
C SER A 102 -16.63 11.83 -11.12
N ARG A 103 -16.42 13.12 -11.40
CA ARG A 103 -15.62 14.01 -10.52
C ARG A 103 -16.21 14.12 -9.13
N LYS A 104 -17.53 14.31 -9.04
CA LYS A 104 -18.23 14.39 -7.76
C LYS A 104 -18.05 13.13 -6.94
N ILE A 105 -18.27 11.96 -7.53
CA ILE A 105 -18.12 10.66 -6.85
C ILE A 105 -16.68 10.49 -6.33
N ILE A 106 -15.66 10.78 -7.18
CA ILE A 106 -14.26 10.67 -6.79
C ILE A 106 -13.96 11.63 -5.63
N ASN A 107 -14.33 12.90 -5.74
CA ASN A 107 -14.05 13.90 -4.72
C ASN A 107 -14.73 13.59 -3.38
N GLU A 108 -15.97 13.14 -3.38
CA GLU A 108 -16.69 12.81 -2.15
C GLU A 108 -16.10 11.59 -1.42
N ASN A 109 -15.48 10.66 -2.14
CA ASN A 109 -14.97 9.41 -1.57
C ASN A 109 -13.47 9.38 -1.33
N SER A 110 -12.68 10.20 -2.04
CA SER A 110 -11.22 10.23 -1.97
C SER A 110 -10.61 11.60 -1.65
N ASN A 111 -11.39 12.53 -1.08
CA ASN A 111 -10.94 13.88 -0.73
C ASN A 111 -9.82 13.91 0.33
N HIS A 112 -9.53 12.82 1.01
CA HIS A 112 -8.44 12.64 1.96
C HIS A 112 -7.18 12.06 1.30
N VAL A 113 -7.19 11.79 -0.02
CA VAL A 113 -6.06 11.25 -0.76
C VAL A 113 -5.54 12.26 -1.76
N PHE A 114 -4.28 12.58 -1.65
CA PHE A 114 -3.53 13.34 -2.65
C PHE A 114 -2.81 12.36 -3.57
N TRP A 115 -2.87 12.60 -4.88
CA TRP A 115 -2.37 11.69 -5.91
C TRP A 115 -1.18 12.30 -6.62
N SER A 116 -0.07 11.58 -6.67
CA SER A 116 1.08 11.87 -7.53
C SER A 116 1.18 10.81 -8.62
N PHE A 117 1.36 11.23 -9.88
CA PHE A 117 1.42 10.36 -11.05
C PHE A 117 2.74 10.52 -11.81
N GLU A 118 3.80 10.90 -11.11
CA GLU A 118 5.14 10.91 -11.70
C GLU A 118 5.59 9.46 -11.98
N SER A 119 5.96 9.17 -13.23
CA SER A 119 6.24 7.81 -13.70
C SER A 119 7.56 7.23 -13.22
N ALA A 120 8.50 8.09 -12.81
CA ALA A 120 9.78 7.70 -12.25
C ALA A 120 10.20 8.70 -11.17
N PRO A 121 9.44 8.80 -10.05
CA PRO A 121 9.70 9.78 -9.03
C PRO A 121 11.05 9.47 -8.35
N SER A 122 11.88 10.49 -8.20
CA SER A 122 13.04 10.41 -7.31
C SER A 122 12.60 10.54 -5.85
N LEU A 123 13.48 10.23 -4.93
CA LEU A 123 13.23 10.49 -3.51
C LEU A 123 13.02 11.97 -3.21
N ALA A 124 13.72 12.86 -3.95
CA ALA A 124 13.53 14.30 -3.84
C ALA A 124 12.14 14.75 -4.33
N ASP A 125 11.60 14.11 -5.36
CA ASP A 125 10.24 14.37 -5.81
C ASP A 125 9.20 13.92 -4.77
N ILE A 126 9.41 12.77 -4.13
CA ILE A 126 8.55 12.31 -3.03
C ILE A 126 8.59 13.27 -1.83
N ASP A 127 9.76 13.79 -1.46
CA ASP A 127 9.90 14.79 -0.39
C ASP A 127 9.19 16.11 -0.75
N LEU A 128 9.27 16.51 -2.04
CA LEU A 128 8.57 17.69 -2.55
C LEU A 128 7.05 17.50 -2.50
N GLU A 129 6.55 16.33 -2.86
CA GLU A 129 5.11 15.99 -2.78
C GLU A 129 4.62 15.98 -1.32
N VAL A 130 5.43 15.50 -0.37
CA VAL A 130 5.11 15.59 1.06
C VAL A 130 5.03 17.04 1.51
N SER A 131 5.96 17.88 1.07
CA SER A 131 5.96 19.32 1.40
C SER A 131 4.75 20.03 0.79
N ALA A 132 4.41 19.74 -0.45
CA ALA A 132 3.21 20.26 -1.12
C ALA A 132 1.92 19.81 -0.40
N PHE A 133 1.90 18.55 0.06
CA PHE A 133 0.80 18.02 0.86
C PHE A 133 0.62 18.84 2.17
N GLU A 134 1.71 19.11 2.89
CA GLU A 134 1.68 19.88 4.13
C GLU A 134 1.19 21.31 3.90
N GLU A 135 1.59 21.95 2.81
CA GLU A 135 1.10 23.30 2.45
C GLU A 135 -0.40 23.31 2.17
N LEU A 136 -0.91 22.31 1.46
CA LEU A 136 -2.31 22.22 1.06
C LEU A 136 -3.25 21.84 2.22
N TRP A 137 -2.78 20.97 3.11
CA TRP A 137 -3.63 20.36 4.15
C TRP A 137 -3.35 20.87 5.56
N GLY A 138 -2.24 21.61 5.75
CA GLY A 138 -1.84 22.12 7.05
C GLY A 138 -1.30 21.06 8.02
N CYS A 139 -1.07 19.85 7.54
CA CYS A 139 -0.49 18.74 8.29
C CYS A 139 0.22 17.77 7.35
N PRO A 140 1.23 17.02 7.83
CA PRO A 140 1.86 15.96 7.03
C PRO A 140 0.88 14.82 6.74
N PRO A 141 1.12 14.02 5.68
CA PRO A 141 0.33 12.82 5.43
C PRO A 141 0.50 11.83 6.58
N GLU A 142 -0.57 11.13 6.93
CA GLU A 142 -0.53 10.05 7.92
C GLU A 142 -0.21 8.70 7.29
N LEU A 143 -0.48 8.56 5.99
CA LEU A 143 -0.16 7.42 5.17
C LEU A 143 0.48 7.88 3.86
N ILE A 144 1.63 7.29 3.51
CA ILE A 144 2.29 7.46 2.22
C ILE A 144 2.31 6.10 1.54
N ILE A 145 1.72 6.00 0.34
CA ILE A 145 1.76 4.78 -0.47
C ILE A 145 2.69 4.99 -1.65
N VAL A 146 3.61 4.05 -1.88
CA VAL A 146 4.53 4.05 -3.02
C VAL A 146 4.23 2.82 -3.88
N ASP A 147 3.62 3.02 -5.03
CA ASP A 147 3.23 1.99 -5.99
C ASP A 147 3.93 2.24 -7.34
N ASN A 148 5.08 1.60 -7.58
CA ASN A 148 5.78 0.62 -6.74
C ASN A 148 7.26 1.04 -6.49
N LEU A 149 7.94 0.30 -5.63
CA LEU A 149 9.34 0.58 -5.24
C LEU A 149 10.33 0.54 -6.41
N MET A 150 10.10 -0.32 -7.40
CA MET A 150 11.02 -0.50 -8.52
C MET A 150 11.01 0.69 -9.48
N ASP A 151 9.92 1.46 -9.50
CA ASP A 151 9.76 2.63 -10.37
C ASP A 151 10.30 3.92 -9.72
N VAL A 152 10.72 3.87 -8.45
CA VAL A 152 11.40 5.01 -7.81
C VAL A 152 12.80 5.15 -8.39
N ALA A 153 13.03 6.27 -9.07
CA ALA A 153 14.30 6.56 -9.71
C ALA A 153 15.47 6.61 -8.70
N ASN A 154 16.57 5.99 -9.05
CA ASN A 154 17.77 6.00 -8.23
C ASN A 154 19.03 6.04 -9.10
N ASP A 155 19.96 6.94 -8.76
CA ASP A 155 21.19 7.18 -9.50
C ASP A 155 22.30 6.13 -9.27
N SER A 156 22.07 5.14 -8.41
CA SER A 156 23.06 4.11 -8.13
C SER A 156 23.06 3.04 -9.22
N GLY A 157 24.19 2.80 -9.87
CA GLY A 157 24.37 1.92 -11.03
C GLY A 157 24.10 0.42 -10.81
N GLU A 158 23.73 -0.01 -9.59
CA GLU A 158 23.31 -1.38 -9.26
C GLU A 158 21.90 -1.38 -8.69
N GLU A 159 20.96 -1.93 -9.44
CA GLU A 159 19.51 -1.95 -9.15
C GLU A 159 19.17 -2.41 -7.71
N PHE A 160 19.80 -3.46 -7.21
CA PHE A 160 19.52 -3.99 -5.85
C PHE A 160 20.08 -3.09 -4.73
N SER A 161 21.23 -2.46 -4.99
CA SER A 161 21.81 -1.48 -4.06
C SER A 161 20.92 -0.24 -3.98
N ALA A 162 20.42 0.19 -5.13
CA ALA A 162 19.51 1.30 -5.30
C ALA A 162 18.21 1.08 -4.51
N MET A 163 17.51 -0.02 -4.72
CA MET A 163 16.27 -0.33 -4.00
C MET A 163 16.46 -0.35 -2.47
N ARG A 164 17.59 -0.87 -2.00
CA ARG A 164 17.90 -0.86 -0.57
C ARG A 164 18.15 0.53 -0.03
N ALA A 165 18.80 1.40 -0.79
CA ALA A 165 19.00 2.79 -0.44
C ALA A 165 17.67 3.53 -0.37
N THR A 166 16.82 3.40 -1.40
CA THR A 166 15.46 3.94 -1.43
C THR A 166 14.64 3.51 -0.20
N MET A 167 14.67 2.23 0.15
CA MET A 167 13.97 1.73 1.34
C MET A 167 14.49 2.32 2.66
N LYS A 168 15.77 2.68 2.74
CA LYS A 168 16.32 3.36 3.93
C LYS A 168 15.79 4.79 4.03
N GLU A 169 15.79 5.51 2.92
CA GLU A 169 15.28 6.89 2.88
C GLU A 169 13.77 6.92 3.17
N LEU A 170 12.97 6.02 2.59
CA LEU A 170 11.55 5.88 2.93
C LEU A 170 11.33 5.58 4.42
N LYS A 171 12.25 4.86 5.06
CA LYS A 171 12.21 4.63 6.50
C LYS A 171 12.56 5.88 7.31
N TYR A 172 13.48 6.73 6.81
CA TYR A 172 13.74 8.04 7.42
C TYR A 172 12.53 8.94 7.25
N LEU A 173 11.99 9.04 6.05
CA LEU A 173 10.76 9.79 5.76
C LEU A 173 9.61 9.38 6.70
N ALA A 174 9.35 8.07 6.88
CA ALA A 174 8.33 7.58 7.80
C ALA A 174 8.52 8.08 9.24
N ARG A 175 9.78 8.19 9.70
CA ARG A 175 10.09 8.65 11.06
C ARG A 175 10.01 10.15 11.22
N ASP A 176 10.46 10.89 10.22
CA ASP A 176 10.53 12.35 10.26
C ASP A 176 9.13 12.95 10.15
N THR A 177 8.27 12.39 9.31
CA THR A 177 6.86 12.81 9.13
C THR A 177 5.90 12.17 10.13
N ASN A 178 6.32 11.12 10.84
CA ASN A 178 5.44 10.22 11.61
C ASN A 178 4.36 9.52 10.75
N ALA A 179 4.51 9.49 9.43
CA ALA A 179 3.61 8.79 8.53
C ALA A 179 3.86 7.27 8.56
N ALA A 180 2.82 6.49 8.31
CA ALA A 180 2.97 5.11 7.88
C ALA A 180 3.36 5.10 6.40
N VAL A 181 4.42 4.37 6.03
CA VAL A 181 4.81 4.22 4.63
C VAL A 181 4.47 2.81 4.18
N LEU A 182 3.59 2.68 3.19
CA LEU A 182 3.20 1.42 2.56
C LEU A 182 3.83 1.33 1.18
N VAL A 183 4.73 0.37 0.99
CA VAL A 183 5.46 0.17 -0.27
C VAL A 183 4.95 -1.06 -0.98
N LEU A 184 4.65 -0.94 -2.26
CA LEU A 184 4.35 -2.09 -3.11
C LEU A 184 5.62 -2.57 -3.79
N HIS A 185 5.76 -3.89 -3.91
CA HIS A 185 6.97 -4.48 -4.48
C HIS A 185 6.68 -5.77 -5.22
N HIS A 186 7.60 -6.17 -6.10
CA HIS A 186 7.51 -7.42 -6.85
C HIS A 186 8.23 -8.57 -6.15
N THR A 187 7.68 -9.77 -6.31
CA THR A 187 8.36 -11.03 -6.00
C THR A 187 8.76 -11.73 -7.28
N LYS A 188 9.76 -12.58 -7.19
CA LYS A 188 10.03 -13.58 -8.25
C LYS A 188 8.85 -14.55 -8.30
N GLU A 189 8.52 -15.02 -9.49
CA GLU A 189 7.54 -16.08 -9.66
C GLU A 189 8.09 -17.40 -9.10
N SER A 190 7.22 -18.16 -8.44
CA SER A 190 7.54 -19.51 -7.95
C SER A 190 6.41 -20.45 -8.37
N TYR A 191 6.79 -21.64 -8.79
CA TYR A 191 5.86 -22.68 -9.23
C TYR A 191 5.41 -23.60 -8.08
N SER A 192 5.52 -23.16 -6.83
CA SER A 192 5.21 -24.01 -5.66
C SER A 192 3.73 -24.31 -5.44
N GLY A 193 2.83 -23.77 -6.26
CA GLY A 193 1.37 -23.89 -6.06
C GLY A 193 0.81 -23.04 -4.92
N ASN A 194 1.66 -22.40 -4.12
CA ASN A 194 1.25 -21.44 -3.09
C ASN A 194 0.99 -20.08 -3.74
N PRO A 195 -0.19 -19.45 -3.56
CA PRO A 195 -0.47 -18.14 -4.10
C PRO A 195 0.42 -17.05 -3.50
N CYS A 196 0.81 -17.18 -2.23
CA CYS A 196 1.71 -16.25 -1.56
C CYS A 196 3.16 -16.71 -1.67
N GLN A 197 4.03 -15.81 -2.10
CA GLN A 197 5.45 -16.11 -2.25
C GLN A 197 6.17 -16.05 -0.90
N PRO A 198 7.21 -16.87 -0.67
CA PRO A 198 8.01 -16.78 0.54
C PRO A 198 8.79 -15.46 0.60
N ARG A 199 9.20 -15.06 1.81
CA ARG A 199 10.03 -13.86 2.02
C ARG A 199 11.32 -13.86 1.17
N SER A 200 11.89 -15.02 0.90
CA SER A 200 13.08 -15.17 0.06
C SER A 200 12.87 -14.85 -1.41
N ALA A 201 11.60 -14.80 -1.88
CA ALA A 201 11.26 -14.45 -3.25
C ALA A 201 11.23 -12.93 -3.49
N LEU A 202 11.35 -12.10 -2.44
CA LEU A 202 11.44 -10.64 -2.58
C LEU A 202 12.68 -10.25 -3.38
N GLN A 203 12.51 -9.37 -4.34
CA GLN A 203 13.62 -8.84 -5.11
C GLN A 203 14.42 -7.81 -4.29
N GLY A 204 15.71 -7.62 -4.60
CA GLY A 204 16.51 -6.51 -4.09
C GLY A 204 16.95 -6.55 -2.63
N MET A 205 16.90 -7.69 -1.94
CA MET A 205 17.35 -7.83 -0.54
C MET A 205 16.71 -6.80 0.43
N VAL A 206 15.53 -6.30 0.12
CA VAL A 206 14.83 -5.25 0.89
C VAL A 206 14.10 -5.76 2.13
N ALA A 207 13.96 -7.08 2.28
CA ALA A 207 13.18 -7.73 3.35
C ALA A 207 13.60 -7.38 4.79
N GLN A 208 14.81 -6.84 4.98
CA GLN A 208 15.31 -6.50 6.32
C GLN A 208 14.71 -5.21 6.89
N LEU A 209 14.31 -4.26 6.03
CA LEU A 209 13.95 -2.90 6.41
C LEU A 209 12.51 -2.73 6.90
N PRO A 210 11.46 -3.25 6.21
CA PRO A 210 10.08 -3.09 6.67
C PRO A 210 9.81 -3.77 8.01
N ALA A 211 8.89 -3.20 8.79
CA ALA A 211 8.41 -3.81 10.04
C ALA A 211 7.39 -4.93 9.78
N LEU A 212 6.56 -4.74 8.75
CA LEU A 212 5.58 -5.69 8.25
C LEU A 212 5.86 -5.96 6.77
N ILE A 213 5.81 -7.22 6.36
CA ILE A 213 5.82 -7.63 4.95
C ILE A 213 4.71 -8.66 4.77
N CYS A 214 3.76 -8.35 3.90
CA CYS A 214 2.76 -9.28 3.43
C CYS A 214 3.05 -9.66 1.98
N THR A 215 3.11 -10.94 1.66
CA THR A 215 3.04 -11.38 0.28
C THR A 215 1.60 -11.70 -0.09
N VAL A 216 1.23 -11.37 -1.32
CA VAL A 216 -0.13 -11.55 -1.81
C VAL A 216 -0.16 -12.34 -3.10
N GLY A 217 -1.25 -13.07 -3.30
CA GLY A 217 -1.55 -13.77 -4.53
C GLY A 217 -3.05 -13.97 -4.69
N SER A 218 -3.55 -13.84 -5.91
CA SER A 218 -4.96 -14.04 -6.23
C SER A 218 -5.17 -15.42 -6.89
N ASN A 219 -6.40 -15.91 -6.82
CA ASN A 219 -6.81 -17.14 -7.50
C ASN A 219 -8.02 -16.91 -8.40
N ALA A 220 -8.27 -17.85 -9.30
CA ALA A 220 -9.40 -17.80 -10.23
C ALA A 220 -10.77 -17.93 -9.55
N ALA A 221 -10.83 -18.31 -8.27
CA ALA A 221 -12.07 -18.45 -7.51
C ALA A 221 -12.52 -17.12 -6.87
N GLY A 222 -11.87 -16.00 -7.17
CA GLY A 222 -12.28 -14.69 -6.66
C GLY A 222 -11.80 -14.40 -5.25
N TYR A 223 -10.62 -14.87 -4.89
CA TYR A 223 -10.00 -14.59 -3.60
C TYR A 223 -8.59 -14.07 -3.75
N ILE A 224 -8.17 -13.21 -2.82
CA ILE A 224 -6.79 -12.79 -2.63
C ILE A 224 -6.29 -13.35 -1.28
N ALA A 225 -5.17 -14.04 -1.35
CA ALA A 225 -4.45 -14.52 -0.18
C ALA A 225 -3.46 -13.45 0.29
N VAL A 226 -3.34 -13.24 1.59
CA VAL A 226 -2.40 -12.33 2.23
C VAL A 226 -1.63 -13.10 3.30
N ALA A 227 -0.33 -13.28 3.10
CA ALA A 227 0.56 -13.98 4.03
C ALA A 227 1.54 -13.00 4.69
N PRO A 228 1.49 -12.80 6.01
CA PRO A 228 2.49 -12.01 6.71
C PRO A 228 3.81 -12.81 6.82
N VAL A 229 4.72 -12.61 5.87
CA VAL A 229 6.03 -13.28 5.83
C VAL A 229 7.07 -12.62 6.74
N LYS A 230 6.77 -11.43 7.23
CA LYS A 230 7.48 -10.74 8.31
C LYS A 230 6.49 -9.86 9.07
N ASN A 231 6.51 -9.94 10.39
CA ASN A 231 5.69 -9.08 11.24
C ASN A 231 6.42 -8.84 12.56
N ARG A 232 6.86 -7.60 12.80
CA ARG A 232 7.57 -7.24 14.04
C ARG A 232 6.68 -7.31 15.28
N TYR A 233 5.37 -7.14 15.11
CA TYR A 233 4.40 -6.99 16.20
C TYR A 233 3.42 -8.14 16.28
N GLY A 234 3.59 -9.17 15.46
CA GLY A 234 2.69 -10.32 15.42
C GLY A 234 3.34 -11.59 14.88
N LYS A 235 2.52 -12.59 14.61
CA LYS A 235 2.98 -13.82 13.98
C LYS A 235 3.37 -13.57 12.52
N ALA A 236 4.38 -14.29 12.07
CA ALA A 236 4.81 -14.29 10.68
C ALA A 236 5.24 -15.70 10.27
N ASP A 237 4.98 -16.04 9.02
CA ASP A 237 5.44 -17.26 8.39
C ASP A 237 6.29 -16.92 7.17
N PRO A 238 7.64 -16.99 7.28
CA PRO A 238 8.54 -16.63 6.18
C PRO A 238 8.37 -17.49 4.92
N THR A 239 7.71 -18.64 5.01
CA THR A 239 7.42 -19.51 3.85
C THR A 239 6.25 -19.01 3.01
N GLY A 240 5.37 -18.17 3.58
CA GLY A 240 4.15 -17.70 2.93
C GLY A 240 3.02 -18.74 2.87
N GLU A 241 3.17 -19.89 3.54
CA GLU A 241 2.14 -20.94 3.55
C GLU A 241 0.95 -20.58 4.44
N THR A 242 1.20 -19.82 5.51
CA THR A 242 0.14 -19.30 6.37
C THR A 242 -0.43 -18.02 5.78
N ALA A 243 -1.52 -18.15 5.03
CA ALA A 243 -2.19 -17.04 4.40
C ALA A 243 -3.63 -16.86 4.92
N PHE A 244 -4.09 -15.62 4.92
CA PHE A 244 -5.46 -15.21 5.21
C PHE A 244 -6.13 -14.74 3.93
N TRP A 245 -7.40 -15.01 3.78
CA TRP A 245 -8.13 -14.81 2.54
C TRP A 245 -9.10 -13.65 2.66
N LEU A 246 -9.18 -12.86 1.59
CA LEU A 246 -10.20 -11.85 1.35
C LEU A 246 -10.95 -12.21 0.07
N HIS A 247 -12.20 -11.79 -0.06
CA HIS A 247 -12.91 -11.80 -1.33
C HIS A 247 -12.24 -10.79 -2.28
N PHE A 248 -12.10 -11.15 -3.54
CA PHE A 248 -11.45 -10.33 -4.56
C PHE A 248 -12.22 -10.42 -5.89
N ASN A 249 -12.73 -9.30 -6.35
CA ASN A 249 -13.32 -9.17 -7.67
C ASN A 249 -12.56 -8.09 -8.48
N PRO A 250 -11.66 -8.51 -9.39
CA PRO A 250 -10.86 -7.57 -10.17
C PRO A 250 -11.69 -6.75 -11.18
N GLU A 251 -12.85 -7.22 -11.62
CA GLU A 251 -13.70 -6.49 -12.58
C GLU A 251 -14.24 -5.17 -12.02
N ILE A 252 -14.57 -5.18 -10.73
CA ILE A 252 -15.08 -4.03 -9.99
C ILE A 252 -14.09 -3.52 -8.94
N MET A 253 -12.84 -3.94 -9.01
CA MET A 253 -11.79 -3.56 -8.07
C MET A 253 -12.13 -3.80 -6.60
N GLU A 254 -13.00 -4.78 -6.30
CA GLU A 254 -13.45 -5.05 -4.94
C GLU A 254 -12.47 -5.95 -4.18
N VAL A 255 -12.17 -5.54 -2.95
CA VAL A 255 -11.54 -6.40 -1.93
C VAL A 255 -12.34 -6.25 -0.65
N SER A 256 -12.80 -7.36 -0.07
CA SER A 256 -13.62 -7.33 1.15
C SER A 256 -13.36 -8.55 2.04
N ASP A 257 -13.72 -8.45 3.32
CA ASP A 257 -13.68 -9.60 4.22
C ASP A 257 -14.67 -10.67 3.74
N ILE A 258 -14.27 -11.93 3.87
CA ILE A 258 -15.19 -13.05 3.62
C ILE A 258 -16.28 -13.04 4.71
N PRO A 259 -17.57 -13.09 4.35
CA PRO A 259 -18.66 -13.17 5.31
C PRO A 259 -18.50 -14.39 6.22
N GLU A 260 -18.73 -14.21 7.51
CA GLU A 260 -18.80 -15.36 8.42
C GLU A 260 -19.99 -16.25 8.01
N ARG A 261 -19.73 -17.55 7.94
CA ARG A 261 -20.86 -18.49 7.81
C ARG A 261 -21.62 -18.46 9.14
N THR A 262 -22.83 -17.88 9.09
CA THR A 262 -23.82 -17.97 10.16
C THR A 262 -24.29 -19.42 10.36
#